data_b6431c01b6132308690beeed24f86287
#
_entry.id   b6431c01b6132308690beeed24f86287
#
_cell.length_a   1.000
_cell.length_b   1.000
_cell.length_c   1.000
_cell.angle_alpha   90.00
_cell.angle_beta   90.00
_cell.angle_gamma   90.00
#
_symmetry.space_group_name_H-M   'P 1'
#
loop_
_entity.id
_entity.type
_entity.pdbx_description
1 polymer ?
#
loop_
_entity_poly.entity_id
_entity_poly.type
_entity_poly.pdbx_seq_one_letter_code
_entity_poly.pdbx_strand_id
1 'polypeptide(L)'
;MMQCVVRAGVALALAAGQIAMAQEEDADIRSAIEAERQLLSEQTRRLEEQLAEYEAQQKRLDELESRLSDDRIPEVEKTRDEADSGVAPERLETGDNETRDSHEVMTAGDLAADDFVGSWPMFGSNYRMKIGGYVKLDALYDFDGTGDKTQFLIAQIPVDGSAAAQRDGYFNMFARETRFNFDVRQSSDGGPEKQLFLEMDFFDESSFSPRLRHAYAVYGNLLFGQTWTTIADLASLPFTIDFGAGDALFGTRTAQVRWQQDWNETWSWAVGLEDLQYVGIYNPNSLPGEATTKLPVLAGRVTKQTSKGRASLAALVQELRWDGQGLGPNASATGWALIYAGRRNFKGGDFWTWNIAYGDGTPETIMALTGSNANAVLEADGSLTTRKGYSVALGYGHRWSDRLMSNFAYAFTDLENLGLGQRAPDAIESGGVGHANLVWQQGKFSAGVELMWGQRDNADGRSGDATRIQAMLKYGF
;
A
#
# COMPACT_ATOMS: atom_id res chain seq x y z
N MET A 1 9.75 6.94 78.62
CA MET A 1 9.08 8.14 78.11
C MET A 1 9.77 8.70 76.83
N MET A 2 11.07 8.74 76.74
CA MET A 2 11.86 9.27 75.64
C MET A 2 11.71 8.48 74.31
N GLN A 3 11.51 7.14 74.32
CA GLN A 3 11.31 6.32 73.14
C GLN A 3 9.93 6.50 72.52
N CYS A 4 8.89 6.88 73.23
CA CYS A 4 7.58 7.17 72.67
C CYS A 4 7.54 8.53 71.95
N VAL A 5 8.27 9.52 72.36
CA VAL A 5 8.33 10.86 71.75
C VAL A 5 9.11 10.81 70.43
N VAL A 6 10.16 10.01 70.32
CA VAL A 6 10.95 9.85 69.14
C VAL A 6 10.15 9.11 68.08
N ARG A 7 9.36 8.07 68.44
CA ARG A 7 8.49 7.34 67.45
C ARG A 7 7.32 8.20 66.95
N ALA A 8 6.75 9.04 67.79
CA ALA A 8 5.69 9.97 67.37
C ALA A 8 6.24 11.08 66.42
N GLY A 9 7.47 11.57 66.70
CA GLY A 9 8.12 12.55 65.79
C GLY A 9 8.45 12.01 64.41
N VAL A 10 8.92 10.76 64.33
CA VAL A 10 9.22 10.10 63.01
C VAL A 10 7.96 9.78 62.25
N ALA A 11 6.88 9.37 62.93
CA ALA A 11 5.60 9.12 62.29
C ALA A 11 4.93 10.41 61.71
N LEU A 12 5.07 11.53 62.44
CA LEU A 12 4.59 12.84 61.98
C LEU A 12 5.42 13.37 60.77
N ALA A 13 6.73 13.17 60.79
CA ALA A 13 7.60 13.58 59.68
C ALA A 13 7.35 12.76 58.42
N LEU A 14 7.09 11.46 58.56
CA LEU A 14 6.71 10.59 57.41
C LEU A 14 5.32 10.95 56.85
N ALA A 15 4.36 11.24 57.71
CA ALA A 15 3.02 11.67 57.27
C ALA A 15 3.05 13.06 56.63
N ALA A 16 3.86 13.99 57.13
CA ALA A 16 4.06 15.30 56.52
C ALA A 16 4.76 15.20 55.15
N GLY A 17 5.74 14.29 55.00
CA GLY A 17 6.40 13.99 53.73
C GLY A 17 5.46 13.39 52.69
N GLN A 18 4.58 12.46 53.07
CA GLN A 18 3.57 11.89 52.17
C GLN A 18 2.49 12.90 51.76
N ILE A 19 2.10 13.81 52.65
CA ILE A 19 1.14 14.90 52.33
C ILE A 19 1.80 15.91 51.39
N ALA A 20 3.08 16.23 51.57
CA ALA A 20 3.82 17.13 50.69
C ALA A 20 3.96 16.54 49.25
N MET A 21 4.32 15.25 49.13
CA MET A 21 4.39 14.56 47.84
C MET A 21 3.04 14.47 47.14
N ALA A 22 1.97 14.18 47.88
CA ALA A 22 0.60 14.17 47.31
C ALA A 22 0.13 15.56 46.87
N GLN A 23 0.57 16.63 47.50
CA GLN A 23 0.25 18.01 47.10
C GLN A 23 1.06 18.44 45.87
N GLU A 24 2.28 17.96 45.70
CA GLU A 24 3.14 18.23 44.58
C GLU A 24 2.60 17.49 43.30
N GLU A 25 2.19 16.23 43.47
CA GLU A 25 1.56 15.43 42.41
C GLU A 25 0.21 16.03 41.95
N ASP A 26 -0.59 16.58 42.89
CA ASP A 26 -1.87 17.24 42.58
C ASP A 26 -1.65 18.61 41.84
N ALA A 27 -0.53 19.29 42.12
CA ALA A 27 -0.14 20.53 41.44
C ALA A 27 0.33 20.26 40.02
N ASP A 28 1.09 19.18 39.79
CA ASP A 28 1.56 18.77 38.47
C ASP A 28 0.40 18.32 37.60
N ILE A 29 -0.55 17.56 38.14
CA ILE A 29 -1.78 17.15 37.41
C ILE A 29 -2.62 18.37 37.03
N ARG A 30 -2.78 19.36 37.90
CA ARG A 30 -3.51 20.60 37.58
C ARG A 30 -2.82 21.41 36.52
N SER A 31 -1.50 21.51 36.55
CA SER A 31 -0.70 22.18 35.53
C SER A 31 -0.84 21.49 34.13
N ALA A 32 -0.82 20.15 34.12
CA ALA A 32 -1.02 19.37 32.90
C ALA A 32 -2.45 19.56 32.30
N ILE A 33 -3.48 19.58 33.20
CA ILE A 33 -4.87 19.84 32.74
C ILE A 33 -5.02 21.25 32.20
N GLU A 34 -4.36 22.24 32.76
CA GLU A 34 -4.41 23.62 32.30
C GLU A 34 -3.71 23.78 30.93
N ALA A 35 -2.56 23.11 30.74
CA ALA A 35 -1.85 23.06 29.46
C ALA A 35 -2.70 22.39 28.35
N GLU A 36 -3.36 21.26 28.67
CA GLU A 36 -4.26 20.56 27.75
C GLU A 36 -5.47 21.42 27.35
N ARG A 37 -6.05 22.14 28.31
CA ARG A 37 -7.15 23.09 28.05
C ARG A 37 -6.72 24.25 27.15
N GLN A 38 -5.49 24.76 27.31
CA GLN A 38 -4.97 25.82 26.44
C GLN A 38 -4.75 25.28 25.01
N LEU A 39 -4.20 24.06 24.87
CA LEU A 39 -4.04 23.40 23.56
C LEU A 39 -5.38 23.19 22.86
N LEU A 40 -6.38 22.67 23.59
CA LEU A 40 -7.74 22.48 23.07
C LEU A 40 -8.38 23.80 22.64
N SER A 41 -8.19 24.88 23.40
CA SER A 41 -8.74 26.20 23.04
C SER A 41 -8.09 26.77 21.78
N GLU A 42 -6.79 26.55 21.60
CA GLU A 42 -6.06 26.96 20.39
C GLU A 42 -6.47 26.13 19.17
N GLN A 43 -6.67 24.83 19.33
CA GLN A 43 -7.20 23.96 18.25
C GLN A 43 -8.62 24.36 17.84
N THR A 44 -9.48 24.65 18.81
CA THR A 44 -10.85 25.12 18.53
C THR A 44 -10.84 26.43 17.73
N ARG A 45 -10.01 27.39 18.12
CA ARG A 45 -9.86 28.67 17.39
C ARG A 45 -9.38 28.45 15.95
N ARG A 46 -8.41 27.54 15.72
CA ARG A 46 -7.93 27.21 14.37
C ARG A 46 -9.03 26.57 13.51
N LEU A 47 -9.85 25.71 14.10
CA LEU A 47 -10.98 25.09 13.39
C LEU A 47 -12.05 26.13 13.02
N GLU A 48 -12.34 27.11 13.90
CA GLU A 48 -13.25 28.20 13.61
C GLU A 48 -12.74 29.11 12.47
N GLU A 49 -11.42 29.40 12.45
CA GLU A 49 -10.79 30.14 11.35
C GLU A 49 -10.88 29.37 10.01
N GLN A 50 -10.64 28.06 10.01
CA GLN A 50 -10.78 27.23 8.82
C GLN A 50 -12.23 27.12 8.33
N LEU A 51 -13.20 27.06 9.25
CA LEU A 51 -14.61 27.03 8.90
C LEU A 51 -15.05 28.34 8.23
N ALA A 52 -14.60 29.47 8.77
CA ALA A 52 -14.90 30.81 8.18
C ALA A 52 -14.27 30.94 6.78
N GLU A 53 -13.09 30.42 6.56
CA GLU A 53 -12.42 30.41 5.25
C GLU A 53 -13.18 29.52 4.26
N TYR A 54 -13.64 28.35 4.70
CA TYR A 54 -14.45 27.44 3.88
C TYR A 54 -15.80 28.07 3.48
N GLU A 55 -16.50 28.74 4.41
CA GLU A 55 -17.75 29.46 4.12
C GLU A 55 -17.53 30.59 3.10
N ALA A 56 -16.39 31.29 3.21
CA ALA A 56 -16.05 32.33 2.24
C ALA A 56 -15.77 31.76 0.83
N GLN A 57 -15.13 30.58 0.75
CA GLN A 57 -14.91 29.87 -0.50
C GLN A 57 -16.22 29.38 -1.13
N GLN A 58 -17.12 28.80 -0.34
CA GLN A 58 -18.45 28.41 -0.82
C GLN A 58 -19.23 29.58 -1.39
N LYS A 59 -19.29 30.72 -0.68
CA LYS A 59 -19.95 31.90 -1.18
C LYS A 59 -19.38 32.42 -2.49
N ARG A 60 -18.07 32.30 -2.66
CA ARG A 60 -17.39 32.66 -3.92
C ARG A 60 -17.71 31.68 -5.06
N LEU A 61 -17.90 30.41 -4.75
CA LEU A 61 -18.33 29.40 -5.70
C LEU A 61 -19.75 29.66 -6.19
N ASP A 62 -20.70 29.92 -5.27
CA ASP A 62 -22.09 30.25 -5.58
C ASP A 62 -22.18 31.50 -6.47
N GLU A 63 -21.33 32.51 -6.22
CA GLU A 63 -21.27 33.72 -7.04
C GLU A 63 -20.74 33.45 -8.45
N LEU A 64 -19.76 32.51 -8.59
CA LEU A 64 -19.24 32.08 -9.90
C LEU A 64 -20.26 31.23 -10.66
N GLU A 65 -20.99 30.35 -9.99
CA GLU A 65 -22.06 29.54 -10.60
C GLU A 65 -23.23 30.43 -11.06
N SER A 66 -23.58 31.41 -10.29
CA SER A 66 -24.59 32.44 -10.69
C SER A 66 -24.19 33.21 -11.95
N ARG A 67 -22.90 33.55 -12.09
CA ARG A 67 -22.35 34.21 -13.29
C ARG A 67 -22.31 33.30 -14.51
N LEU A 68 -22.03 32.00 -14.32
CA LEU A 68 -22.05 30.98 -15.38
C LEU A 68 -23.48 30.68 -15.89
N SER A 69 -24.49 30.81 -15.03
CA SER A 69 -25.89 30.62 -15.41
C SER A 69 -26.49 31.79 -16.20
N ASP A 70 -25.90 32.98 -16.11
CA ASP A 70 -26.34 34.16 -16.85
C ASP A 70 -25.77 34.25 -18.27
N ASP A 71 -24.68 33.55 -18.57
CA ASP A 71 -24.12 33.40 -19.93
C ASP A 71 -24.80 32.25 -20.68
N ARG A 72 -26.04 32.46 -21.13
CA ARG A 72 -26.75 31.55 -22.06
C ARG A 72 -26.05 31.53 -23.40
N ILE A 73 -25.35 30.46 -23.72
CA ILE A 73 -24.92 30.14 -25.09
C ILE A 73 -26.16 29.80 -25.94
N PRO A 74 -26.36 30.41 -27.14
CA PRO A 74 -27.48 30.10 -27.98
C PRO A 74 -27.44 28.65 -28.47
N GLU A 75 -28.59 28.04 -28.47
CA GLU A 75 -28.86 26.66 -28.91
C GLU A 75 -28.46 26.51 -30.40
N VAL A 76 -27.47 25.65 -30.65
CA VAL A 76 -27.11 25.25 -32.05
C VAL A 76 -28.02 24.10 -32.45
N GLU A 77 -28.81 24.40 -33.45
CA GLU A 77 -29.76 23.54 -34.15
C GLU A 77 -29.10 22.26 -34.69
N LYS A 78 -29.58 21.10 -34.26
CA LYS A 78 -29.16 19.80 -34.74
C LYS A 78 -29.67 19.55 -36.15
N THR A 79 -28.81 19.64 -37.14
CA THR A 79 -29.05 19.00 -38.42
C THR A 79 -28.62 17.53 -38.39
N ARG A 80 -29.59 16.70 -38.58
CA ARG A 80 -29.48 15.25 -38.70
C ARG A 80 -29.16 14.94 -40.15
N ASP A 81 -27.97 14.43 -40.43
CA ASP A 81 -27.70 13.73 -41.70
C ASP A 81 -27.30 12.29 -41.37
N GLU A 82 -28.20 11.39 -41.83
CA GLU A 82 -27.99 9.97 -41.90
C GLU A 82 -27.01 9.67 -43.05
N ALA A 83 -25.90 9.05 -42.74
CA ALA A 83 -25.08 8.36 -43.73
C ALA A 83 -24.79 6.94 -43.26
N ASP A 84 -25.54 6.04 -43.84
CA ASP A 84 -25.30 4.60 -43.89
C ASP A 84 -23.94 4.33 -44.55
N SER A 85 -22.99 3.71 -43.81
CA SER A 85 -21.86 3.01 -44.43
C SER A 85 -21.53 1.76 -43.62
N GLY A 86 -21.95 0.63 -44.18
CA GLY A 86 -21.60 -0.71 -43.73
C GLY A 86 -20.08 -0.89 -43.66
N VAL A 87 -19.59 -1.14 -42.46
CA VAL A 87 -18.24 -1.64 -42.21
C VAL A 87 -18.36 -3.10 -41.80
N ALA A 88 -17.75 -3.96 -42.61
CA ALA A 88 -17.57 -5.38 -42.33
C ALA A 88 -16.90 -5.57 -40.96
N PRO A 89 -17.17 -6.68 -40.25
CA PRO A 89 -16.56 -6.91 -38.97
C PRO A 89 -15.04 -7.12 -39.11
N GLU A 90 -14.30 -6.14 -38.69
CA GLU A 90 -12.86 -6.21 -38.59
C GLU A 90 -12.53 -7.29 -37.53
N ARG A 91 -11.72 -8.23 -37.99
CA ARG A 91 -11.21 -9.36 -37.20
C ARG A 91 -10.49 -8.78 -35.98
N LEU A 92 -11.12 -8.88 -34.84
CA LEU A 92 -10.51 -8.52 -33.56
C LEU A 92 -9.26 -9.39 -33.38
N GLU A 93 -8.12 -8.80 -33.64
CA GLU A 93 -6.87 -9.31 -33.10
C GLU A 93 -7.04 -9.38 -31.63
N THR A 94 -6.71 -10.54 -31.07
CA THR A 94 -6.77 -10.82 -29.64
C THR A 94 -5.82 -9.88 -28.93
N GLY A 95 -6.35 -8.72 -28.56
CA GLY A 95 -5.65 -7.76 -27.72
C GLY A 95 -5.31 -8.43 -26.39
N ASP A 96 -4.03 -8.57 -26.14
CA ASP A 96 -3.49 -8.98 -24.87
C ASP A 96 -4.09 -8.13 -23.76
N ASN A 97 -4.86 -8.81 -22.92
CA ASN A 97 -5.29 -8.46 -21.57
C ASN A 97 -4.97 -7.05 -21.08
N GLU A 98 -5.87 -6.10 -21.28
CA GLU A 98 -5.95 -4.85 -20.52
C GLU A 98 -6.41 -5.06 -19.04
N THR A 99 -6.38 -6.27 -18.52
CA THR A 99 -6.40 -6.54 -17.07
C THR A 99 -5.00 -6.57 -16.47
N ARG A 100 -3.98 -6.21 -17.24
CA ARG A 100 -2.73 -5.78 -16.63
C ARG A 100 -3.05 -4.57 -15.78
N ASP A 101 -2.92 -4.73 -14.49
CA ASP A 101 -2.75 -3.61 -13.60
C ASP A 101 -1.70 -2.72 -14.29
N SER A 102 -2.07 -1.51 -14.71
CA SER A 102 -1.28 -0.58 -15.52
C SER A 102 0.02 -0.10 -14.83
N HIS A 103 0.58 -0.91 -13.94
CA HIS A 103 1.61 -0.55 -12.98
C HIS A 103 2.94 -1.24 -13.19
N GLU A 104 3.08 -2.03 -14.25
CA GLU A 104 4.41 -2.42 -14.67
C GLU A 104 5.12 -1.16 -15.15
N VAL A 105 6.16 -0.74 -14.43
CA VAL A 105 7.04 0.33 -14.90
C VAL A 105 7.57 -0.11 -16.25
N MET A 106 7.16 0.59 -17.31
CA MET A 106 7.49 0.23 -18.69
C MET A 106 9.01 0.26 -18.84
N THR A 107 9.55 -0.69 -19.56
CA THR A 107 10.94 -0.63 -20.01
C THR A 107 11.09 0.43 -21.11
N ALA A 108 12.31 0.84 -21.40
CA ALA A 108 12.58 1.81 -22.46
C ALA A 108 11.99 1.40 -23.83
N GLY A 109 11.89 0.09 -24.13
CA GLY A 109 11.28 -0.44 -25.33
C GLY A 109 9.74 -0.31 -25.41
N ASP A 110 9.06 -0.12 -24.27
CA ASP A 110 7.61 0.00 -24.17
C ASP A 110 7.12 1.45 -24.36
N LEU A 111 8.03 2.43 -24.44
CA LEU A 111 7.72 3.87 -24.45
C LEU A 111 7.57 4.46 -25.85
N ALA A 112 7.65 3.65 -26.92
CA ALA A 112 7.54 4.15 -28.31
C ALA A 112 6.24 4.96 -28.48
N ALA A 113 6.37 6.25 -28.78
CA ALA A 113 5.24 7.19 -28.80
C ALA A 113 4.27 6.95 -29.97
N ASP A 114 4.71 6.26 -31.01
CA ASP A 114 3.89 5.98 -32.19
C ASP A 114 2.74 5.00 -31.88
N ASP A 115 2.88 4.16 -30.83
CA ASP A 115 1.86 3.21 -30.38
C ASP A 115 1.04 3.69 -29.17
N PHE A 116 1.17 4.98 -28.78
CA PHE A 116 0.46 5.55 -27.63
C PHE A 116 -1.03 5.82 -27.96
N VAL A 117 -1.76 4.74 -28.18
CA VAL A 117 -3.17 4.76 -28.62
C VAL A 117 -4.06 5.48 -27.59
N GLY A 118 -4.96 6.34 -28.09
CA GLY A 118 -5.87 7.12 -27.25
C GLY A 118 -5.24 8.35 -26.59
N SER A 119 -3.97 8.66 -26.92
CA SER A 119 -3.33 9.89 -26.48
C SER A 119 -3.63 11.06 -27.43
N TRP A 120 -3.57 12.28 -26.93
CA TRP A 120 -3.67 13.50 -27.73
C TRP A 120 -2.42 14.39 -27.57
N PRO A 121 -2.08 15.20 -28.60
CA PRO A 121 -0.93 16.11 -28.52
C PRO A 121 -1.14 17.18 -27.44
N MET A 122 -0.06 17.52 -26.74
CA MET A 122 -0.03 18.58 -25.72
C MET A 122 0.76 19.79 -26.23
N PHE A 123 0.21 21.00 -26.07
CA PHE A 123 0.92 22.28 -26.25
C PHE A 123 1.66 22.44 -27.59
N GLY A 124 1.16 21.84 -28.68
CA GLY A 124 1.79 21.95 -30.01
C GLY A 124 3.22 21.39 -30.08
N SER A 125 3.58 20.48 -29.19
CA SER A 125 4.92 19.91 -29.04
C SER A 125 4.92 18.40 -29.34
N ASN A 126 6.09 17.79 -29.31
CA ASN A 126 6.29 16.33 -29.42
C ASN A 126 5.80 15.56 -28.17
N TYR A 127 5.08 16.24 -27.25
CA TYR A 127 4.48 15.60 -26.09
C TYR A 127 3.07 15.14 -26.39
N ARG A 128 2.75 13.93 -25.97
CA ARG A 128 1.41 13.34 -26.01
C ARG A 128 0.97 12.99 -24.61
N MET A 129 -0.32 13.16 -24.31
CA MET A 129 -0.92 12.85 -23.01
C MET A 129 -2.06 11.86 -23.19
N LYS A 130 -2.17 10.94 -22.24
CA LYS A 130 -3.33 10.07 -22.08
C LYS A 130 -3.85 10.22 -20.64
N ILE A 131 -5.15 10.37 -20.48
CA ILE A 131 -5.85 10.19 -19.23
C ILE A 131 -6.38 8.76 -19.23
N GLY A 132 -6.16 8.04 -18.17
CA GLY A 132 -6.63 6.68 -17.98
C GLY A 132 -7.14 6.45 -16.58
N GLY A 133 -7.65 5.25 -16.36
CA GLY A 133 -8.15 4.86 -15.07
C GLY A 133 -9.40 3.99 -15.15
N TYR A 134 -10.08 3.88 -14.02
CA TYR A 134 -11.34 3.16 -13.93
C TYR A 134 -12.16 3.62 -12.74
N VAL A 135 -13.46 3.45 -12.83
CA VAL A 135 -14.37 3.50 -11.69
C VAL A 135 -14.62 2.06 -11.24
N LYS A 136 -14.45 1.78 -9.96
CA LYS A 136 -14.72 0.47 -9.35
C LYS A 136 -15.66 0.63 -8.16
N LEU A 137 -16.71 -0.17 -8.14
CA LEU A 137 -17.62 -0.34 -7.01
C LEU A 137 -17.40 -1.74 -6.44
N ASP A 138 -17.13 -1.82 -5.16
CA ASP A 138 -17.02 -3.06 -4.40
C ASP A 138 -18.18 -3.17 -3.41
N ALA A 139 -18.74 -4.37 -3.29
CA ALA A 139 -19.70 -4.73 -2.27
C ALA A 139 -19.23 -6.02 -1.60
N LEU A 140 -19.07 -6.01 -0.29
CA LEU A 140 -18.56 -7.15 0.46
C LEU A 140 -19.43 -7.48 1.66
N TYR A 141 -19.37 -8.75 2.05
CA TYR A 141 -19.98 -9.27 3.25
C TYR A 141 -18.99 -10.15 4.01
N ASP A 142 -18.69 -9.77 5.24
CA ASP A 142 -17.89 -10.53 6.17
C ASP A 142 -18.81 -11.46 6.97
N PHE A 143 -18.51 -12.75 6.97
CA PHE A 143 -19.25 -13.72 7.79
C PHE A 143 -18.80 -13.66 9.23
N ASP A 144 -17.50 -13.31 9.44
CA ASP A 144 -16.84 -13.17 10.73
C ASP A 144 -16.14 -11.80 10.80
N GLY A 145 -15.54 -11.46 11.93
CA GLY A 145 -14.74 -10.24 12.02
C GLY A 145 -13.48 -10.33 11.17
N THR A 146 -13.27 -9.40 10.22
CA THR A 146 -12.10 -9.37 9.35
C THR A 146 -11.07 -8.30 9.74
N GLY A 147 -11.38 -7.45 10.73
CA GLY A 147 -10.54 -6.33 11.16
C GLY A 147 -10.64 -5.12 10.24
N ASP A 148 -10.22 -5.21 8.98
CA ASP A 148 -10.38 -4.16 7.98
C ASP A 148 -11.68 -4.33 7.19
N LYS A 149 -12.43 -3.23 7.05
CA LYS A 149 -13.74 -3.20 6.38
C LYS A 149 -13.68 -3.07 4.87
N THR A 150 -12.49 -2.94 4.29
CA THR A 150 -12.27 -2.62 2.87
C THR A 150 -11.27 -3.54 2.18
N GLN A 151 -10.35 -4.11 2.95
CA GLN A 151 -9.33 -5.06 2.48
C GLN A 151 -9.36 -6.31 3.35
N PHE A 152 -8.95 -7.44 2.78
CA PHE A 152 -8.81 -8.68 3.50
C PHE A 152 -7.33 -8.94 3.78
N LEU A 153 -6.84 -8.43 4.93
CA LEU A 153 -5.42 -8.41 5.28
C LEU A 153 -5.11 -9.45 6.36
N ILE A 154 -4.12 -10.32 6.12
CA ILE A 154 -3.66 -11.36 7.06
C ILE A 154 -3.39 -10.78 8.45
N ALA A 155 -2.64 -9.67 8.52
CA ALA A 155 -2.23 -9.08 9.78
C ALA A 155 -3.39 -8.44 10.58
N GLN A 156 -4.55 -8.25 9.97
CA GLN A 156 -5.72 -7.63 10.61
C GLN A 156 -6.83 -8.62 10.96
N ILE A 157 -6.71 -9.88 10.57
CA ILE A 157 -7.66 -10.92 10.98
C ILE A 157 -7.69 -10.96 12.51
N PRO A 158 -8.88 -10.77 13.15
CA PRO A 158 -9.00 -10.78 14.59
C PRO A 158 -8.72 -12.16 15.17
N VAL A 159 -8.03 -12.18 16.29
CA VAL A 159 -7.74 -13.43 17.01
C VAL A 159 -8.72 -13.68 18.14
N ASP A 160 -8.87 -14.93 18.53
CA ASP A 160 -9.75 -15.39 19.60
C ASP A 160 -9.62 -14.56 20.88
N GLY A 161 -10.77 -14.24 21.48
CA GLY A 161 -10.84 -13.41 22.67
C GLY A 161 -10.79 -11.90 22.42
N SER A 162 -10.56 -11.44 21.17
CA SER A 162 -10.69 -10.04 20.80
C SER A 162 -12.14 -9.63 20.59
N ALA A 163 -12.49 -8.36 20.84
CA ALA A 163 -13.83 -7.85 20.58
C ALA A 163 -14.21 -7.88 19.09
N ALA A 164 -13.23 -7.80 18.21
CA ALA A 164 -13.42 -7.85 16.77
C ALA A 164 -13.77 -9.26 16.27
N ALA A 165 -13.22 -10.31 16.90
CA ALA A 165 -13.54 -11.71 16.58
C ALA A 165 -14.98 -12.11 16.96
N GLN A 166 -15.66 -11.32 17.81
CA GLN A 166 -17.03 -11.57 18.23
C GLN A 166 -18.08 -10.93 17.31
N ARG A 167 -17.66 -10.32 16.20
CA ARG A 167 -18.58 -9.67 15.26
C ARG A 167 -19.13 -10.70 14.28
N ASP A 168 -20.45 -10.76 14.17
CA ASP A 168 -21.18 -11.57 13.21
C ASP A 168 -21.76 -10.67 12.11
N GLY A 169 -21.45 -10.98 10.88
CA GLY A 169 -22.07 -10.41 9.69
C GLY A 169 -21.85 -8.90 9.53
N TYR A 170 -21.08 -8.50 8.56
CA TYR A 170 -20.84 -7.10 8.23
C TYR A 170 -20.94 -6.86 6.73
N PHE A 171 -21.81 -5.95 6.32
CA PHE A 171 -21.91 -5.51 4.93
C PHE A 171 -21.24 -4.16 4.75
N ASN A 172 -20.46 -4.01 3.67
CA ASN A 172 -19.90 -2.73 3.26
C ASN A 172 -19.98 -2.57 1.73
N MET A 173 -20.06 -1.32 1.28
CA MET A 173 -20.02 -0.97 -0.14
C MET A 173 -19.21 0.31 -0.30
N PHE A 174 -18.28 0.33 -1.25
CA PHE A 174 -17.39 1.49 -1.46
C PHE A 174 -16.86 1.54 -2.89
N ALA A 175 -16.38 2.72 -3.28
CA ALA A 175 -15.74 2.96 -4.58
C ALA A 175 -14.28 3.44 -4.45
N ARG A 176 -13.61 3.15 -3.34
CA ARG A 176 -12.27 3.68 -2.98
C ARG A 176 -11.16 3.26 -3.92
N GLU A 177 -11.30 2.11 -4.61
CA GLU A 177 -10.30 1.63 -5.56
C GLU A 177 -10.38 2.34 -6.93
N THR A 178 -11.35 3.22 -7.12
CA THR A 178 -11.42 4.08 -8.31
C THR A 178 -10.09 4.80 -8.51
N ARG A 179 -9.55 4.78 -9.76
CA ARG A 179 -8.23 5.33 -10.09
C ARG A 179 -8.29 6.29 -11.26
N PHE A 180 -7.40 7.28 -11.18
CA PHE A 180 -7.13 8.22 -12.26
C PHE A 180 -5.63 8.30 -12.49
N ASN A 181 -5.21 8.26 -13.74
CA ASN A 181 -3.82 8.47 -14.10
C ASN A 181 -3.66 9.45 -15.26
N PHE A 182 -2.50 10.08 -15.29
CA PHE A 182 -2.01 10.93 -16.36
C PHE A 182 -0.68 10.36 -16.83
N ASP A 183 -0.61 9.95 -18.09
CA ASP A 183 0.61 9.45 -18.73
C ASP A 183 0.99 10.44 -19.84
N VAL A 184 2.12 11.12 -19.65
CA VAL A 184 2.67 12.08 -20.60
C VAL A 184 3.95 11.51 -21.18
N ARG A 185 4.02 11.38 -22.50
CA ARG A 185 5.21 10.86 -23.19
C ARG A 185 5.70 11.84 -24.23
N GLN A 186 7.00 11.89 -24.43
CA GLN A 186 7.61 12.60 -25.54
C GLN A 186 8.14 11.60 -26.56
N SER A 187 7.68 11.73 -27.81
CA SER A 187 8.29 11.03 -28.94
C SER A 187 9.72 11.52 -29.14
N SER A 188 10.66 10.60 -29.29
CA SER A 188 12.06 10.95 -29.49
C SER A 188 12.40 10.93 -30.97
N ASP A 189 12.67 12.09 -31.56
CA ASP A 189 13.37 12.18 -32.85
C ASP A 189 14.86 11.85 -32.64
N GLY A 190 15.16 10.59 -32.20
CA GLY A 190 16.50 10.10 -31.94
C GLY A 190 17.13 10.48 -30.57
N GLY A 191 16.37 11.09 -29.66
CA GLY A 191 16.79 11.38 -28.30
C GLY A 191 16.29 10.30 -27.29
N PRO A 192 16.64 10.43 -25.98
CA PRO A 192 16.14 9.52 -24.96
C PRO A 192 14.61 9.66 -24.80
N GLU A 193 13.94 8.54 -24.65
CA GLU A 193 12.51 8.49 -24.33
C GLU A 193 12.22 9.17 -23.01
N LYS A 194 11.06 9.85 -22.92
CA LYS A 194 10.64 10.58 -21.73
C LYS A 194 9.20 10.27 -21.40
N GLN A 195 8.97 9.97 -20.13
CA GLN A 195 7.66 9.76 -19.56
C GLN A 195 7.51 10.52 -18.24
N LEU A 196 6.32 11.04 -17.99
CA LEU A 196 5.87 11.46 -16.67
C LEU A 196 4.56 10.73 -16.40
N PHE A 197 4.49 10.03 -15.27
CA PHE A 197 3.32 9.28 -14.87
C PHE A 197 2.86 9.69 -13.48
N LEU A 198 1.58 10.01 -13.36
CA LEU A 198 0.91 10.34 -12.11
C LEU A 198 -0.34 9.48 -11.97
N GLU A 199 -0.50 8.79 -10.84
CA GLU A 199 -1.70 8.03 -10.52
C GLU A 199 -2.14 8.25 -9.08
N MET A 200 -3.45 8.33 -8.89
CA MET A 200 -4.09 8.42 -7.59
C MET A 200 -5.28 7.47 -7.47
N ASP A 201 -5.59 7.05 -6.25
CA ASP A 201 -6.82 6.37 -5.86
C ASP A 201 -7.45 7.08 -4.63
N PHE A 202 -8.54 6.52 -4.09
CA PHE A 202 -9.25 7.06 -2.92
C PHE A 202 -9.20 6.07 -1.75
N PHE A 203 -8.18 5.25 -1.69
CA PHE A 203 -8.01 4.19 -0.69
C PHE A 203 -7.35 4.69 0.60
N ASP A 204 -7.60 5.94 0.99
CA ASP A 204 -7.21 6.48 2.29
C ASP A 204 -8.27 6.11 3.34
N GLU A 205 -7.82 5.67 4.51
CA GLU A 205 -8.70 5.18 5.58
C GLU A 205 -9.57 6.28 6.20
N SER A 206 -9.13 7.53 6.17
CA SER A 206 -9.71 8.58 7.01
C SER A 206 -10.79 9.43 6.38
N SER A 207 -10.81 9.66 5.06
CA SER A 207 -11.65 10.74 4.53
C SER A 207 -12.05 10.70 3.06
N PHE A 208 -11.91 9.60 2.35
CA PHE A 208 -12.12 9.55 0.89
C PHE A 208 -11.21 10.52 0.10
N SER A 209 -10.10 10.92 0.71
CA SER A 209 -9.11 11.80 0.10
C SER A 209 -8.34 11.10 -1.00
N PRO A 210 -7.93 11.82 -2.07
CA PRO A 210 -7.04 11.28 -3.07
C PRO A 210 -5.71 10.86 -2.43
N ARG A 211 -5.26 9.63 -2.72
CA ARG A 211 -3.99 9.09 -2.27
C ARG A 211 -3.05 8.95 -3.46
N LEU A 212 -1.84 9.52 -3.36
CA LEU A 212 -0.81 9.39 -4.37
C LEU A 212 -0.31 7.93 -4.41
N ARG A 213 -0.49 7.29 -5.57
CA ARG A 213 0.04 5.94 -5.83
C ARG A 213 1.38 6.01 -6.53
N HIS A 214 1.40 6.68 -7.66
CA HIS A 214 2.57 6.86 -8.51
C HIS A 214 2.77 8.31 -8.85
N ALA A 215 4.01 8.77 -8.78
CA ALA A 215 4.47 10.05 -9.29
C ALA A 215 5.94 9.90 -9.68
N TYR A 216 6.20 9.57 -10.95
CA TYR A 216 7.56 9.35 -11.41
C TYR A 216 7.79 9.89 -12.81
N ALA A 217 9.04 10.12 -13.13
CA ALA A 217 9.50 10.42 -14.47
C ALA A 217 10.53 9.39 -14.95
N VAL A 218 10.54 9.14 -16.25
CA VAL A 218 11.55 8.34 -16.95
C VAL A 218 12.28 9.21 -17.94
N TYR A 219 13.60 9.10 -17.97
CA TYR A 219 14.50 9.72 -18.95
C TYR A 219 15.49 8.67 -19.44
N GLY A 220 15.21 8.08 -20.59
CA GLY A 220 15.94 6.92 -21.09
C GLY A 220 15.90 5.76 -20.09
N ASN A 221 17.04 5.35 -19.59
CA ASN A 221 17.16 4.25 -18.62
C ASN A 221 16.94 4.67 -17.15
N LEU A 222 16.85 5.98 -16.89
CA LEU A 222 16.73 6.54 -15.55
C LEU A 222 15.27 6.77 -15.20
N LEU A 223 14.79 6.18 -14.09
CA LEU A 223 13.51 6.46 -13.45
C LEU A 223 13.78 7.17 -12.12
N PHE A 224 13.01 8.20 -11.79
CA PHE A 224 13.04 8.84 -10.49
C PHE A 224 11.63 9.29 -10.05
N GLY A 225 11.37 9.24 -8.76
CA GLY A 225 10.09 9.55 -8.14
C GLY A 225 9.53 8.40 -7.34
N GLN A 226 8.22 8.39 -7.08
CA GLN A 226 7.53 7.37 -6.30
C GLN A 226 6.85 6.35 -7.21
N THR A 227 7.20 5.07 -7.04
CA THR A 227 6.52 3.93 -7.68
C THR A 227 6.84 2.65 -6.91
N TRP A 228 6.41 1.50 -7.40
CA TRP A 228 6.77 0.21 -6.81
C TRP A 228 8.29 0.06 -6.70
N THR A 229 8.73 -0.46 -5.55
CA THR A 229 10.15 -0.80 -5.31
C THR A 229 10.72 -1.64 -6.45
N THR A 230 12.02 -1.51 -6.68
CA THR A 230 12.75 -2.26 -7.73
C THR A 230 12.58 -3.78 -7.60
N ILE A 231 12.41 -4.29 -6.37
CA ILE A 231 12.26 -5.72 -6.12
C ILE A 231 10.88 -6.28 -6.48
N ALA A 232 9.83 -5.46 -6.56
CA ALA A 232 8.48 -5.93 -6.84
C ALA A 232 8.33 -6.33 -8.31
N ASP A 233 7.84 -7.54 -8.55
CA ASP A 233 7.44 -8.03 -9.87
C ASP A 233 5.92 -8.21 -9.92
N LEU A 234 5.20 -7.19 -10.37
CA LEU A 234 3.75 -7.16 -10.37
C LEU A 234 3.12 -8.17 -11.35
N ALA A 235 3.86 -8.59 -12.39
CA ALA A 235 3.40 -9.64 -13.29
C ALA A 235 3.30 -11.01 -12.59
N SER A 236 3.94 -11.18 -11.43
CA SER A 236 3.88 -12.38 -10.61
C SER A 236 2.70 -12.42 -9.65
N LEU A 237 1.92 -11.34 -9.56
CA LEU A 237 0.75 -11.32 -8.68
C LEU A 237 -0.39 -12.16 -9.24
N PRO A 238 -1.10 -12.91 -8.40
CA PRO A 238 -2.38 -13.47 -8.77
C PRO A 238 -3.39 -12.35 -9.01
N PHE A 239 -4.39 -12.61 -9.83
CA PHE A 239 -5.51 -11.69 -9.98
C PHE A 239 -6.53 -11.93 -8.86
N THR A 240 -6.81 -10.89 -8.07
CA THR A 240 -7.85 -10.89 -7.04
C THR A 240 -8.79 -9.71 -7.23
N ILE A 241 -10.03 -9.82 -6.71
CA ILE A 241 -10.98 -8.70 -6.66
C ILE A 241 -10.68 -7.81 -5.47
N ASP A 242 -10.28 -8.41 -4.35
CA ASP A 242 -9.82 -7.67 -3.19
C ASP A 242 -8.59 -6.82 -3.50
N PHE A 243 -8.54 -5.63 -2.91
CA PHE A 243 -7.42 -4.69 -3.12
C PHE A 243 -6.10 -5.22 -2.53
N GLY A 244 -6.17 -5.97 -1.43
CA GLY A 244 -5.03 -6.59 -0.75
C GLY A 244 -4.38 -7.74 -1.51
N ALA A 245 -4.63 -7.85 -2.82
CA ALA A 245 -4.12 -8.91 -3.68
C ALA A 245 -2.67 -9.29 -3.37
N GLY A 246 -2.48 -10.47 -2.83
CA GLY A 246 -1.16 -10.96 -2.51
C GLY A 246 -0.56 -10.30 -1.27
N ASP A 247 -1.27 -10.32 -0.17
CA ASP A 247 -0.81 -9.90 1.16
C ASP A 247 0.61 -10.34 1.50
N ALA A 248 1.06 -11.47 0.94
CA ALA A 248 2.42 -11.95 1.04
C ALA A 248 3.36 -11.37 -0.05
N LEU A 249 2.94 -10.38 -0.85
CA LEU A 249 3.83 -9.71 -1.79
C LEU A 249 4.97 -9.01 -1.04
N PHE A 250 6.18 -9.21 -1.54
CA PHE A 250 7.36 -8.52 -1.05
C PHE A 250 7.57 -7.23 -1.86
N GLY A 251 7.29 -6.08 -1.24
CA GLY A 251 7.49 -4.76 -1.82
C GLY A 251 6.32 -3.79 -1.62
N THR A 252 6.64 -2.52 -1.57
CA THR A 252 5.71 -1.39 -1.44
C THR A 252 6.00 -0.35 -2.52
N ARG A 253 5.26 0.76 -2.54
CA ARG A 253 5.60 1.94 -3.34
C ARG A 253 6.45 2.89 -2.50
N THR A 254 7.58 3.31 -3.06
CA THR A 254 8.56 4.13 -2.36
C THR A 254 9.18 5.17 -3.29
N ALA A 255 9.67 6.28 -2.74
CA ALA A 255 10.49 7.24 -3.47
C ALA A 255 11.83 6.59 -3.83
N GLN A 256 12.29 6.78 -5.05
CA GLN A 256 13.46 6.08 -5.56
C GLN A 256 14.11 6.78 -6.75
N VAL A 257 15.37 6.43 -6.97
CA VAL A 257 16.09 6.61 -8.22
C VAL A 257 16.52 5.25 -8.70
N ARG A 258 16.11 4.87 -9.92
CA ARG A 258 16.33 3.54 -10.49
C ARG A 258 16.95 3.65 -11.87
N TRP A 259 18.00 2.88 -12.11
CA TRP A 259 18.50 2.60 -13.45
C TRP A 259 17.96 1.26 -13.91
N GLN A 260 17.37 1.21 -15.11
CA GLN A 260 16.83 -0.03 -15.70
C GLN A 260 17.28 -0.13 -17.16
N GLN A 261 17.63 -1.35 -17.59
CA GLN A 261 18.15 -1.56 -18.94
C GLN A 261 17.90 -2.98 -19.42
N ASP A 262 17.59 -3.11 -20.71
CA ASP A 262 17.56 -4.39 -21.38
C ASP A 262 18.95 -4.81 -21.82
N TRP A 263 19.35 -6.04 -21.50
CA TRP A 263 20.55 -6.66 -22.07
C TRP A 263 20.32 -7.15 -23.50
N ASN A 264 19.11 -7.66 -23.75
CA ASN A 264 18.62 -8.14 -25.01
C ASN A 264 17.09 -8.30 -24.95
N GLU A 265 16.47 -8.81 -26.01
CA GLU A 265 15.01 -9.04 -26.11
C GLU A 265 14.41 -9.94 -25.00
N THR A 266 15.24 -10.67 -24.26
CA THR A 266 14.80 -11.65 -23.27
C THR A 266 15.13 -11.23 -21.83
N TRP A 267 16.23 -10.51 -21.64
CA TRP A 267 16.76 -10.21 -20.31
C TRP A 267 16.85 -8.71 -20.06
N SER A 268 16.36 -8.31 -18.90
CA SER A 268 16.51 -6.94 -18.38
C SER A 268 17.02 -6.96 -16.95
N TRP A 269 17.54 -5.82 -16.50
CA TRP A 269 17.98 -5.63 -15.14
C TRP A 269 17.63 -4.22 -14.65
N ALA A 270 17.51 -4.07 -13.34
CA ALA A 270 17.29 -2.80 -12.68
C ALA A 270 18.07 -2.74 -11.37
N VAL A 271 18.57 -1.55 -11.03
CA VAL A 271 19.18 -1.23 -9.72
C VAL A 271 18.63 0.10 -9.25
N GLY A 272 18.17 0.16 -8.01
CA GLY A 272 17.57 1.34 -7.39
C GLY A 272 18.18 1.68 -6.04
N LEU A 273 18.20 2.98 -5.76
CA LEU A 273 18.35 3.53 -4.42
C LEU A 273 16.98 4.04 -3.99
N GLU A 274 16.48 3.53 -2.86
CA GLU A 274 15.09 3.68 -2.44
C GLU A 274 15.01 4.21 -1.01
N ASP A 275 13.93 4.94 -0.71
CA ASP A 275 13.63 5.35 0.65
C ASP A 275 13.12 4.16 1.47
N LEU A 276 13.58 4.06 2.71
CA LEU A 276 13.08 3.07 3.66
C LEU A 276 11.91 3.67 4.44
N GLN A 277 10.69 3.39 3.99
CA GLN A 277 9.47 3.93 4.60
C GLN A 277 9.26 3.50 6.06
N TYR A 278 9.66 2.27 6.39
CA TYR A 278 9.44 1.68 7.71
C TYR A 278 10.72 1.02 8.20
N VAL A 279 11.32 1.60 9.23
CA VAL A 279 12.53 1.01 9.86
C VAL A 279 12.16 -0.23 10.67
N GLY A 280 10.94 -0.26 11.24
CA GLY A 280 10.34 -1.46 11.82
C GLY A 280 11.07 -2.04 13.02
N ILE A 281 11.49 -1.20 13.97
CA ILE A 281 12.18 -1.63 15.22
C ILE A 281 11.18 -1.63 16.38
N TYR A 282 10.96 -2.80 16.96
CA TYR A 282 10.20 -2.95 18.20
C TYR A 282 11.09 -2.65 19.42
N ASN A 283 10.63 -1.76 20.32
CA ASN A 283 11.34 -1.36 21.53
C ASN A 283 10.54 -1.75 22.79
N PRO A 284 10.61 -3.02 23.24
CA PRO A 284 9.86 -3.49 24.41
C PRO A 284 10.36 -2.91 25.74
N ASN A 285 11.58 -2.42 25.76
CA ASN A 285 12.24 -1.92 26.95
C ASN A 285 12.07 -0.40 27.14
N SER A 286 11.32 0.27 26.25
CA SER A 286 11.11 1.72 26.25
C SER A 286 12.41 2.53 26.36
N LEU A 287 13.48 2.03 25.69
CA LEU A 287 14.77 2.74 25.68
C LEU A 287 14.62 4.06 24.92
N PRO A 288 15.27 5.14 25.41
CA PRO A 288 15.19 6.45 24.74
C PRO A 288 15.73 6.42 23.31
N GLY A 289 15.11 7.20 22.41
CA GLY A 289 15.53 7.33 21.03
C GLY A 289 14.43 7.01 20.02
N GLU A 290 14.80 6.89 18.76
CA GLU A 290 13.88 6.61 17.65
C GLU A 290 14.51 5.69 16.60
N ALA A 291 13.66 4.98 15.89
CA ALA A 291 14.04 4.19 14.72
C ALA A 291 14.34 5.10 13.54
N THR A 292 15.48 4.90 12.85
CA THR A 292 15.93 5.74 11.74
C THR A 292 16.78 4.95 10.76
N THR A 293 17.25 5.59 9.70
CA THR A 293 18.26 5.07 8.76
C THR A 293 19.17 6.21 8.30
N LYS A 294 20.40 5.90 7.93
CA LYS A 294 21.34 6.87 7.33
C LYS A 294 21.63 6.58 5.86
N LEU A 295 21.27 5.39 5.41
CA LEU A 295 21.54 4.93 4.06
C LEU A 295 20.25 4.60 3.35
N PRO A 296 20.13 4.91 2.04
CA PRO A 296 19.02 4.42 1.25
C PRO A 296 19.07 2.89 1.14
N VAL A 297 17.93 2.27 0.86
CA VAL A 297 17.86 0.86 0.49
C VAL A 297 18.50 0.69 -0.88
N LEU A 298 19.41 -0.27 -1.00
CA LEU A 298 19.93 -0.73 -2.28
C LEU A 298 19.12 -1.93 -2.74
N ALA A 299 18.45 -1.79 -3.88
CA ALA A 299 17.60 -2.82 -4.46
C ALA A 299 18.04 -3.17 -5.88
N GLY A 300 17.92 -4.45 -6.26
CA GLY A 300 18.27 -4.91 -7.60
C GLY A 300 17.36 -6.03 -8.07
N ARG A 301 17.11 -6.10 -9.38
CA ARG A 301 16.32 -7.15 -10.03
C ARG A 301 16.89 -7.52 -11.39
N VAL A 302 16.90 -8.80 -11.69
CA VAL A 302 17.13 -9.35 -13.03
C VAL A 302 15.87 -10.08 -13.47
N THR A 303 15.42 -9.82 -14.68
CA THR A 303 14.17 -10.36 -15.22
C THR A 303 14.44 -11.08 -16.54
N LYS A 304 13.85 -12.24 -16.69
CA LYS A 304 13.77 -12.98 -17.96
C LYS A 304 12.33 -12.95 -18.47
N GLN A 305 12.10 -12.35 -19.63
CA GLN A 305 10.83 -12.30 -20.34
C GLN A 305 10.86 -13.17 -21.58
N THR A 306 9.83 -13.97 -21.82
CA THR A 306 9.66 -14.81 -23.01
C THR A 306 8.19 -14.85 -23.40
N SER A 307 7.87 -15.36 -24.61
CA SER A 307 6.47 -15.59 -25.03
C SER A 307 5.70 -16.56 -24.11
N LYS A 308 6.40 -17.36 -23.31
CA LYS A 308 5.79 -18.32 -22.38
C LYS A 308 5.63 -17.80 -20.97
N GLY A 309 6.06 -16.58 -20.68
CA GLY A 309 5.96 -15.97 -19.37
C GLY A 309 7.25 -15.26 -18.94
N ARG A 310 7.27 -14.89 -17.67
CA ARG A 310 8.30 -14.07 -17.05
C ARG A 310 8.81 -14.73 -15.76
N ALA A 311 10.07 -14.53 -15.43
CA ALA A 311 10.64 -14.86 -14.14
C ALA A 311 11.65 -13.78 -13.74
N SER A 312 11.70 -13.43 -12.48
CA SER A 312 12.63 -12.46 -11.93
C SER A 312 13.29 -12.97 -10.65
N LEU A 313 14.53 -12.56 -10.45
CA LEU A 313 15.27 -12.70 -9.20
C LEU A 313 15.64 -11.32 -8.72
N ALA A 314 15.26 -10.98 -7.49
CA ALA A 314 15.53 -9.68 -6.91
C ALA A 314 16.15 -9.81 -5.52
N ALA A 315 16.87 -8.78 -5.11
CA ALA A 315 17.46 -8.66 -3.79
C ALA A 315 17.43 -7.22 -3.30
N LEU A 316 17.37 -7.04 -1.98
CA LEU A 316 17.59 -5.75 -1.33
C LEU A 316 18.53 -5.87 -0.14
N VAL A 317 19.16 -4.74 0.20
CA VAL A 317 19.92 -4.54 1.43
C VAL A 317 19.52 -3.19 2.02
N GLN A 318 19.27 -3.14 3.33
CA GLN A 318 18.86 -1.96 4.08
C GLN A 318 19.61 -1.82 5.41
N GLU A 319 19.73 -0.59 5.90
CA GLU A 319 20.20 -0.30 7.25
C GLU A 319 19.00 -0.13 8.18
N LEU A 320 19.01 -0.83 9.32
CA LEU A 320 18.13 -0.61 10.46
C LEU A 320 18.95 0.07 11.53
N ARG A 321 18.46 1.20 12.08
CA ARG A 321 19.19 1.98 13.05
C ARG A 321 18.28 2.46 14.16
N TRP A 322 18.77 2.37 15.39
CA TRP A 322 18.23 3.08 16.53
C TRP A 322 19.14 4.25 16.88
N ASP A 323 18.60 5.46 16.98
CA ASP A 323 19.31 6.66 17.43
C ASP A 323 18.81 7.06 18.80
N GLY A 324 19.66 6.90 19.79
CA GLY A 324 19.34 7.21 21.20
C GLY A 324 19.31 8.70 21.54
N GLN A 325 19.58 9.59 20.55
CA GLN A 325 19.53 11.06 20.69
C GLN A 325 20.34 11.59 21.90
N GLY A 326 21.41 10.89 22.26
CA GLY A 326 22.26 11.22 23.42
C GLY A 326 21.68 10.82 24.79
N LEU A 327 20.48 10.24 24.83
CA LEU A 327 19.79 9.80 26.05
C LEU A 327 19.71 8.27 26.15
N GLY A 328 19.86 7.58 25.03
CA GLY A 328 19.75 6.14 24.89
C GLY A 328 20.88 5.51 24.08
N PRO A 329 20.80 4.20 23.79
CA PRO A 329 21.79 3.51 23.00
C PRO A 329 21.72 3.90 21.51
N ASN A 330 22.87 3.80 20.84
CA ASN A 330 22.94 3.84 19.37
C ASN A 330 23.25 2.42 18.88
N ALA A 331 22.40 1.89 18.00
CA ALA A 331 22.59 0.57 17.42
C ALA A 331 22.29 0.58 15.92
N SER A 332 22.90 -0.34 15.19
CA SER A 332 22.58 -0.57 13.79
C SER A 332 22.68 -2.05 13.44
N ALA A 333 21.86 -2.47 12.48
CA ALA A 333 21.87 -3.81 11.91
C ALA A 333 21.63 -3.72 10.41
N THR A 334 22.04 -4.75 9.67
CA THR A 334 21.80 -4.85 8.23
C THR A 334 20.66 -5.83 7.98
N GLY A 335 19.64 -5.35 7.28
CA GLY A 335 18.58 -6.20 6.75
C GLY A 335 18.85 -6.57 5.28
N TRP A 336 18.40 -7.74 4.85
CA TRP A 336 18.49 -8.20 3.47
C TRP A 336 17.34 -9.13 3.10
N ALA A 337 16.99 -9.19 1.81
CA ALA A 337 16.01 -10.14 1.30
C ALA A 337 16.38 -10.62 -0.11
N LEU A 338 15.88 -11.82 -0.43
CA LEU A 338 15.89 -12.42 -1.75
C LEU A 338 14.47 -12.77 -2.17
N ILE A 339 14.12 -12.44 -3.42
CA ILE A 339 12.79 -12.64 -3.97
C ILE A 339 12.91 -13.37 -5.31
N TYR A 340 12.16 -14.48 -5.48
CA TYR A 340 11.97 -15.17 -6.75
C TYR A 340 10.51 -15.11 -7.14
N ALA A 341 10.23 -14.45 -8.26
CA ALA A 341 8.88 -14.18 -8.69
C ALA A 341 8.69 -14.47 -10.18
N GLY A 342 7.45 -14.72 -10.61
CA GLY A 342 7.21 -14.93 -12.02
C GLY A 342 5.79 -15.32 -12.39
N ARG A 343 5.60 -15.48 -13.69
CA ARG A 343 4.36 -15.92 -14.33
C ARG A 343 4.67 -16.87 -15.48
N ARG A 344 3.92 -17.96 -15.56
CA ARG A 344 3.97 -18.92 -16.64
C ARG A 344 2.62 -18.97 -17.36
N ASN A 345 2.61 -18.65 -18.64
CA ASN A 345 1.43 -18.74 -19.51
C ASN A 345 1.38 -20.10 -20.22
N PHE A 346 0.16 -20.64 -20.37
CA PHE A 346 -0.13 -21.89 -21.06
C PHE A 346 -0.98 -21.62 -22.31
N LYS A 347 -1.03 -22.65 -23.17
CA LYS A 347 -1.96 -22.61 -24.30
C LYS A 347 -3.40 -22.58 -23.77
N GLY A 348 -4.27 -21.80 -24.40
CA GLY A 348 -5.66 -21.65 -23.95
C GLY A 348 -5.90 -20.45 -23.01
N GLY A 349 -4.85 -19.75 -22.59
CA GLY A 349 -4.96 -18.53 -21.77
C GLY A 349 -4.84 -18.77 -20.27
N ASP A 350 -4.62 -19.99 -19.83
CA ASP A 350 -4.33 -20.29 -18.43
C ASP A 350 -2.94 -19.81 -18.02
N PHE A 351 -2.75 -19.55 -16.74
CA PHE A 351 -1.46 -19.13 -16.23
C PHE A 351 -1.23 -19.54 -14.76
N TRP A 352 0.03 -19.64 -14.39
CA TRP A 352 0.49 -19.72 -13.01
C TRP A 352 1.30 -18.47 -12.66
N THR A 353 1.16 -18.02 -11.42
CA THR A 353 2.00 -16.98 -10.82
C THR A 353 2.63 -17.47 -9.53
N TRP A 354 3.80 -16.93 -9.20
CA TRP A 354 4.48 -17.19 -7.94
C TRP A 354 5.27 -15.96 -7.50
N ASN A 355 5.30 -15.74 -6.19
CA ASN A 355 6.17 -14.78 -5.54
C ASN A 355 6.64 -15.41 -4.23
N ILE A 356 7.93 -15.65 -4.11
CA ILE A 356 8.55 -16.34 -2.97
C ILE A 356 9.66 -15.44 -2.48
N ALA A 357 9.62 -15.08 -1.21
CA ALA A 357 10.61 -14.21 -0.60
C ALA A 357 11.10 -14.77 0.74
N TYR A 358 12.37 -14.52 1.03
CA TYR A 358 12.98 -14.77 2.32
C TYR A 358 13.91 -13.61 2.66
N GLY A 359 13.91 -13.19 3.92
CA GLY A 359 14.78 -12.13 4.37
C GLY A 359 15.04 -12.16 5.86
N ASP A 360 16.03 -11.37 6.28
CA ASP A 360 16.42 -11.12 7.65
C ASP A 360 16.48 -9.60 7.87
N GLY A 361 15.80 -9.09 8.90
CA GLY A 361 15.65 -7.65 9.11
C GLY A 361 14.78 -6.93 8.07
N THR A 362 13.88 -7.66 7.40
CA THR A 362 13.05 -7.14 6.30
C THR A 362 11.57 -7.57 6.31
N PRO A 363 10.99 -8.16 7.38
CA PRO A 363 9.58 -8.58 7.38
C PRO A 363 8.59 -7.49 6.97
N GLU A 364 8.83 -6.21 7.29
CA GLU A 364 7.94 -5.12 6.91
C GLU A 364 7.95 -4.76 5.42
N THR A 365 8.85 -5.36 4.65
CA THR A 365 8.79 -5.30 3.19
C THR A 365 7.69 -6.23 2.64
N ILE A 366 7.20 -7.20 3.42
CA ILE A 366 5.97 -7.96 3.15
C ILE A 366 4.79 -7.00 3.33
N MET A 367 3.98 -6.81 2.30
CA MET A 367 2.94 -5.78 2.25
C MET A 367 1.96 -5.85 3.42
N ALA A 368 1.56 -7.05 3.84
CA ALA A 368 0.65 -7.27 4.97
C ALA A 368 1.25 -6.88 6.34
N LEU A 369 2.57 -6.75 6.44
CA LEU A 369 3.28 -6.50 7.70
C LEU A 369 3.82 -5.07 7.81
N THR A 370 3.54 -4.23 6.83
CA THR A 370 3.98 -2.83 6.78
C THR A 370 3.50 -2.07 8.02
N GLY A 371 4.43 -1.45 8.76
CA GLY A 371 4.13 -0.69 9.98
C GLY A 371 3.94 -1.54 11.26
N SER A 372 4.27 -2.83 11.23
CA SER A 372 4.10 -3.74 12.37
C SER A 372 5.28 -3.76 13.36
N ASN A 373 6.34 -2.99 13.13
CA ASN A 373 7.61 -3.01 13.87
C ASN A 373 8.27 -4.40 13.92
N ALA A 374 8.25 -5.12 12.78
CA ALA A 374 8.65 -6.51 12.70
C ALA A 374 10.07 -6.77 12.20
N ASN A 375 10.84 -5.73 11.77
CA ASN A 375 12.16 -5.92 11.18
C ASN A 375 13.24 -6.29 12.21
N ALA A 376 13.21 -5.65 13.39
CA ALA A 376 14.17 -5.91 14.44
C ALA A 376 13.60 -5.60 15.85
N VAL A 377 14.29 -6.07 16.86
CA VAL A 377 14.01 -5.79 18.28
C VAL A 377 15.18 -5.04 18.88
N LEU A 378 14.88 -3.98 19.64
CA LEU A 378 15.88 -3.29 20.48
C LEU A 378 15.95 -4.00 21.83
N GLU A 379 17.06 -4.70 22.06
CA GLU A 379 17.32 -5.46 23.27
C GLU A 379 17.58 -4.56 24.48
N ALA A 380 17.44 -5.12 25.68
CA ALA A 380 17.68 -4.38 26.93
C ALA A 380 19.11 -3.85 27.06
N ASP A 381 20.09 -4.50 26.43
CA ASP A 381 21.49 -4.07 26.41
C ASP A 381 21.77 -2.99 25.35
N GLY A 382 20.75 -2.59 24.58
CA GLY A 382 20.83 -1.58 23.52
C GLY A 382 21.29 -2.12 22.17
N SER A 383 21.44 -3.43 21.99
CA SER A 383 21.73 -4.04 20.69
C SER A 383 20.46 -4.23 19.87
N LEU A 384 20.61 -4.43 18.54
CA LEU A 384 19.51 -4.78 17.63
C LEU A 384 19.61 -6.25 17.22
N THR A 385 18.53 -7.00 17.47
CA THR A 385 18.33 -8.36 16.95
C THR A 385 17.39 -8.30 15.76
N THR A 386 17.86 -8.67 14.57
CA THR A 386 17.04 -8.73 13.34
C THR A 386 16.12 -9.94 13.38
N ARG A 387 14.98 -9.85 12.69
CA ARG A 387 13.99 -10.91 12.60
C ARG A 387 13.93 -11.46 11.18
N LYS A 388 13.91 -12.78 11.06
CA LYS A 388 13.75 -13.48 9.78
C LYS A 388 12.27 -13.65 9.45
N GLY A 389 11.97 -13.71 8.16
CA GLY A 389 10.65 -14.03 7.67
C GLY A 389 10.68 -14.52 6.23
N TYR A 390 9.65 -15.26 5.88
CA TYR A 390 9.41 -15.64 4.49
C TYR A 390 7.96 -15.41 4.10
N SER A 391 7.75 -15.28 2.80
CA SER A 391 6.41 -15.17 2.23
C SER A 391 6.32 -15.96 0.94
N VAL A 392 5.14 -16.50 0.67
CA VAL A 392 4.81 -17.22 -0.55
C VAL A 392 3.45 -16.75 -1.03
N ALA A 393 3.36 -16.32 -2.29
CA ALA A 393 2.09 -16.10 -2.96
C ALA A 393 2.07 -16.93 -4.26
N LEU A 394 1.04 -17.74 -4.42
CA LEU A 394 0.83 -18.59 -5.60
C LEU A 394 -0.52 -18.24 -6.22
N GLY A 395 -0.62 -18.26 -7.53
CA GLY A 395 -1.86 -18.04 -8.24
C GLY A 395 -2.03 -18.94 -9.45
N TYR A 396 -3.28 -19.27 -9.78
CA TYR A 396 -3.66 -19.97 -10.99
C TYR A 396 -4.87 -19.29 -11.61
N GLY A 397 -4.76 -18.86 -12.86
CA GLY A 397 -5.87 -18.35 -13.66
C GLY A 397 -6.29 -19.36 -14.71
N HIS A 398 -7.61 -19.61 -14.79
CA HIS A 398 -8.23 -20.48 -15.78
C HIS A 398 -9.19 -19.70 -16.65
N ARG A 399 -8.98 -19.74 -17.96
CA ARG A 399 -9.83 -19.07 -18.95
C ARG A 399 -10.91 -20.02 -19.47
N TRP A 400 -12.15 -19.79 -19.07
CA TRP A 400 -13.32 -20.54 -19.53
C TRP A 400 -13.75 -20.14 -20.96
N SER A 401 -13.62 -18.84 -21.27
CA SER A 401 -13.93 -18.25 -22.56
C SER A 401 -13.21 -16.93 -22.73
N ASP A 402 -13.39 -16.23 -23.86
CA ASP A 402 -12.80 -14.90 -24.08
C ASP A 402 -13.31 -13.84 -23.09
N ARG A 403 -14.39 -14.13 -22.36
CA ARG A 403 -15.02 -13.19 -21.43
C ARG A 403 -15.08 -13.67 -19.98
N LEU A 404 -14.77 -14.92 -19.70
CA LEU A 404 -14.94 -15.51 -18.39
C LEU A 404 -13.67 -16.19 -17.91
N MET A 405 -13.21 -15.81 -16.75
CA MET A 405 -12.00 -16.33 -16.11
C MET A 405 -12.23 -16.57 -14.62
N SER A 406 -11.66 -17.65 -14.09
CA SER A 406 -11.53 -17.91 -12.66
C SER A 406 -10.08 -17.76 -12.25
N ASN A 407 -9.84 -17.23 -11.05
CA ASN A 407 -8.52 -17.21 -10.44
C ASN A 407 -8.58 -17.79 -9.04
N PHE A 408 -7.54 -18.52 -8.70
CA PHE A 408 -7.30 -19.09 -7.38
C PHE A 408 -5.95 -18.58 -6.92
N ALA A 409 -5.90 -18.05 -5.71
CA ALA A 409 -4.66 -17.57 -5.12
C ALA A 409 -4.56 -18.02 -3.67
N TYR A 410 -3.31 -18.21 -3.23
CA TYR A 410 -3.00 -18.46 -1.83
C TYR A 410 -1.74 -17.67 -1.47
N ALA A 411 -1.81 -16.89 -0.41
CA ALA A 411 -0.70 -16.15 0.14
C ALA A 411 -0.45 -16.60 1.58
N PHE A 412 0.82 -16.75 1.97
CA PHE A 412 1.24 -17.18 3.30
C PHE A 412 2.50 -16.45 3.72
N THR A 413 2.58 -16.08 4.99
CA THR A 413 3.78 -15.51 5.61
C THR A 413 4.02 -16.14 6.97
N ASP A 414 5.31 -16.26 7.32
CA ASP A 414 5.75 -16.78 8.61
C ASP A 414 6.99 -16.01 9.06
N LEU A 415 7.01 -15.65 10.33
CA LEU A 415 8.04 -14.85 10.95
C LEU A 415 8.73 -15.63 12.08
N GLU A 416 10.06 -15.48 12.17
CA GLU A 416 10.83 -16.07 13.25
C GLU A 416 10.27 -15.69 14.63
N ASN A 417 10.07 -16.72 15.47
CA ASN A 417 9.66 -16.54 16.84
C ASN A 417 10.87 -16.19 17.71
N LEU A 418 11.04 -14.91 18.04
CA LEU A 418 12.12 -14.43 18.90
C LEU A 418 11.87 -14.66 20.42
N GLY A 419 10.73 -15.25 20.79
CA GLY A 419 10.36 -15.51 22.18
C GLY A 419 9.43 -14.44 22.79
N LEU A 420 8.87 -14.77 23.94
CA LEU A 420 7.99 -13.84 24.68
C LEU A 420 8.79 -12.65 25.21
N GLY A 421 8.26 -11.43 25.05
CA GLY A 421 8.89 -10.18 25.49
C GLY A 421 9.74 -9.47 24.43
N GLN A 422 10.14 -10.16 23.35
CA GLN A 422 10.85 -9.55 22.21
C GLN A 422 9.92 -9.13 21.07
N ARG A 423 8.62 -9.10 21.30
CA ARG A 423 7.57 -8.67 20.36
C ARG A 423 6.29 -8.36 21.13
N ALA A 424 5.42 -7.55 20.52
CA ALA A 424 4.09 -7.31 21.07
C ALA A 424 3.34 -8.65 21.18
N PRO A 425 2.58 -8.92 22.25
CA PRO A 425 1.84 -10.16 22.42
C PRO A 425 0.85 -10.45 21.27
N ASP A 426 0.29 -9.39 20.68
CA ASP A 426 -0.64 -9.43 19.55
C ASP A 426 0.06 -9.36 18.18
N ALA A 427 1.40 -9.38 18.13
CA ALA A 427 2.14 -9.40 16.89
C ALA A 427 1.88 -10.72 16.15
N ILE A 428 1.67 -10.63 14.84
CA ILE A 428 1.54 -11.79 13.96
C ILE A 428 2.83 -12.64 13.97
N GLU A 429 2.66 -13.96 14.07
CA GLU A 429 3.72 -14.94 13.85
C GLU A 429 3.59 -15.58 12.48
N SER A 430 2.42 -16.06 12.13
CA SER A 430 2.14 -16.59 10.81
C SER A 430 0.71 -16.30 10.37
N GLY A 431 0.46 -16.46 9.08
CA GLY A 431 -0.88 -16.35 8.56
C GLY A 431 -0.95 -16.59 7.06
N GLY A 432 -2.15 -16.89 6.59
CA GLY A 432 -2.41 -17.14 5.19
C GLY A 432 -3.81 -16.73 4.76
N VAL A 433 -3.94 -16.40 3.47
CA VAL A 433 -5.22 -16.02 2.84
C VAL A 433 -5.38 -16.78 1.53
N GLY A 434 -6.54 -17.40 1.35
CA GLY A 434 -6.98 -18.02 0.10
C GLY A 434 -8.02 -17.17 -0.60
N HIS A 435 -7.93 -17.07 -1.93
CA HIS A 435 -8.86 -16.37 -2.81
C HIS A 435 -9.36 -17.30 -3.91
N ALA A 436 -10.66 -17.23 -4.22
CA ALA A 436 -11.25 -17.90 -5.37
C ALA A 436 -12.26 -16.96 -6.01
N ASN A 437 -12.04 -16.57 -7.28
CA ASN A 437 -12.92 -15.66 -7.97
C ASN A 437 -13.41 -16.15 -9.33
N LEU A 438 -14.48 -15.52 -9.77
CA LEU A 438 -15.00 -15.61 -11.12
C LEU A 438 -15.22 -14.21 -11.66
N VAL A 439 -14.58 -13.87 -12.79
CA VAL A 439 -14.65 -12.56 -13.41
C VAL A 439 -15.11 -12.65 -14.84
N TRP A 440 -16.13 -11.86 -15.15
CA TRP A 440 -16.62 -11.66 -16.50
C TRP A 440 -16.21 -10.28 -16.99
N GLN A 441 -15.73 -10.22 -18.26
CA GLN A 441 -15.27 -8.99 -18.89
C GLN A 441 -15.85 -8.82 -20.27
N GLN A 442 -16.28 -7.61 -20.62
CA GLN A 442 -16.70 -7.23 -21.96
C GLN A 442 -16.24 -5.81 -22.28
N GLY A 443 -15.26 -5.67 -23.16
CA GLY A 443 -14.60 -4.40 -23.44
C GLY A 443 -14.04 -3.79 -22.15
N LYS A 444 -14.40 -2.55 -21.85
CA LYS A 444 -13.96 -1.81 -20.67
C LYS A 444 -14.77 -2.12 -19.38
N PHE A 445 -15.82 -2.93 -19.47
CA PHE A 445 -16.64 -3.31 -18.32
C PHE A 445 -16.23 -4.68 -17.78
N SER A 446 -16.11 -4.79 -16.46
CA SER A 446 -15.87 -6.06 -15.75
C SER A 446 -16.82 -6.18 -14.57
N ALA A 447 -17.26 -7.41 -14.30
CA ALA A 447 -18.01 -7.77 -13.11
C ALA A 447 -17.44 -9.08 -12.54
N GLY A 448 -17.42 -9.23 -11.23
CA GLY A 448 -16.89 -10.44 -10.63
C GLY A 448 -17.32 -10.64 -9.20
N VAL A 449 -17.09 -11.86 -8.71
CA VAL A 449 -17.31 -12.27 -7.33
C VAL A 449 -16.09 -13.04 -6.84
N GLU A 450 -15.71 -12.84 -5.58
CA GLU A 450 -14.57 -13.47 -4.93
C GLU A 450 -14.97 -13.96 -3.55
N LEU A 451 -14.58 -15.19 -3.22
CA LEU A 451 -14.62 -15.76 -1.88
C LEU A 451 -13.19 -15.74 -1.31
N MET A 452 -13.06 -15.27 -0.10
CA MET A 452 -11.81 -15.22 0.65
C MET A 452 -11.95 -15.95 1.97
N TRP A 453 -10.89 -16.65 2.35
CA TRP A 453 -10.72 -17.22 3.68
C TRP A 453 -9.29 -16.98 4.14
N GLY A 454 -9.13 -16.60 5.40
CA GLY A 454 -7.83 -16.34 5.98
C GLY A 454 -7.70 -16.82 7.41
N GLN A 455 -6.46 -17.06 7.81
CA GLN A 455 -6.07 -17.46 9.16
C GLN A 455 -4.87 -16.65 9.61
N ARG A 456 -4.84 -16.33 10.89
CA ARG A 456 -3.73 -15.64 11.57
C ARG A 456 -3.41 -16.34 12.87
N ASP A 457 -2.11 -16.52 13.13
CA ASP A 457 -1.56 -16.97 14.41
C ASP A 457 -0.69 -15.87 15.00
N ASN A 458 -0.90 -15.56 16.26
CA ASN A 458 -0.15 -14.57 17.00
C ASN A 458 0.97 -15.18 17.81
N ALA A 459 1.93 -14.34 18.13
CA ALA A 459 3.07 -14.65 18.97
C ALA A 459 2.75 -15.18 20.37
N ASP A 460 1.60 -14.82 20.91
CA ASP A 460 1.10 -15.28 22.21
C ASP A 460 0.31 -16.60 22.15
N GLY A 461 0.23 -17.22 20.96
CA GLY A 461 -0.45 -18.49 20.71
C GLY A 461 -1.95 -18.36 20.46
N ARG A 462 -2.51 -17.14 20.41
CA ARG A 462 -3.90 -16.94 19.96
C ARG A 462 -3.95 -17.02 18.44
N SER A 463 -5.00 -17.65 17.94
CA SER A 463 -5.28 -17.73 16.50
C SER A 463 -6.65 -17.12 16.18
N GLY A 464 -6.92 -16.91 14.91
CA GLY A 464 -8.21 -16.47 14.40
C GLY A 464 -8.33 -16.75 12.93
N ASP A 465 -9.56 -16.86 12.46
CA ASP A 465 -9.88 -17.01 11.06
C ASP A 465 -10.98 -16.03 10.66
N ALA A 466 -11.11 -15.80 9.37
CA ALA A 466 -12.12 -14.93 8.81
C ALA A 466 -12.53 -15.38 7.41
N THR A 467 -13.78 -15.10 7.06
CA THR A 467 -14.34 -15.40 5.73
C THR A 467 -15.09 -14.20 5.19
N ARG A 468 -14.82 -13.86 3.92
CA ARG A 468 -15.46 -12.75 3.19
C ARG A 468 -15.91 -13.18 1.81
N ILE A 469 -17.06 -12.67 1.37
CA ILE A 469 -17.44 -12.64 -0.04
C ILE A 469 -17.45 -11.19 -0.52
N GLN A 470 -16.89 -10.95 -1.72
CA GLN A 470 -16.82 -9.64 -2.34
C GLN A 470 -17.29 -9.71 -3.78
N ALA A 471 -18.09 -8.73 -4.20
CA ALA A 471 -18.47 -8.52 -5.59
C ALA A 471 -17.93 -7.19 -6.09
N MET A 472 -17.59 -7.11 -7.38
CA MET A 472 -17.15 -5.87 -8.02
C MET A 472 -17.89 -5.57 -9.29
N LEU A 473 -18.05 -4.27 -9.58
CA LEU A 473 -18.32 -3.70 -10.90
C LEU A 473 -17.21 -2.70 -11.23
N LYS A 474 -16.59 -2.84 -12.42
CA LYS A 474 -15.48 -1.98 -12.84
C LYS A 474 -15.70 -1.52 -14.28
N TYR A 475 -15.46 -0.24 -14.54
CA TYR A 475 -15.49 0.35 -15.87
C TYR A 475 -14.21 1.17 -16.12
N GLY A 476 -13.38 0.75 -17.10
CA GLY A 476 -12.18 1.46 -17.54
C GLY A 476 -12.50 2.59 -18.53
N PHE A 477 -11.64 3.59 -18.66
CA PHE A 477 -11.78 4.67 -19.64
C PHE A 477 -10.46 5.11 -20.24
#